data_bdf7967c9e594601b10b8e8dcc666c8c
#
_entry.id   bdf7967c9e594601b10b8e8dcc666c8c
#
_cell.length_a   1.000
_cell.length_b   1.000
_cell.length_c   1.000
_cell.angle_alpha   90.00
_cell.angle_beta   90.00
_cell.angle_gamma   90.00
#
_symmetry.space_group_name_H-M   'P 1'
#
loop_
_entity.id
_entity.type
_entity.pdbx_description
1 polymer ?
#
loop_
_entity_poly.entity_id
_entity_poly.type
_entity_poly.pdbx_seq_one_letter_code
_entity_poly.pdbx_strand_id
1 'polypeptide(L)'
;MTKPTFVIVGASLAGAKAAEELRTFGFDGRIVLIGAEPEQPYERPPLTKDYLRGESERDKAHVHPEDFYAQQEIELVTGVTVTAVEPGRSQVALGDGRSLGYDRLLLATGAEPRRLQVPGADLDGIYYMRTLADCDLLRERLVTGGHVVVVGAGWIGSEIAASARQRGCEVTVVDPMALPNERIFGTEIGTFYRDVHLQHGVTMVLGDGVDSFDGAGAVERVQTARGREIECDFVVAGIGVVPRTGLATGAGLEVSNGIVVSAGLQTSAPGIFAAGDVANAWHPSYQQQVRVEHWANALHQGPAAARAMLGQQVSYDRVPYFFSDQYDVGMEYSGFAPQWDEVVFRGDRAGDEFIAFWLRDGRVVAGMNVNVWDVNADVEALIRSGAKVEVDALADPDVPLTTLC
;
A
#
# COMPACT_ATOMS: atom_id res chain seq x y z
N MET A 1 -29.40 -29.37 -5.38
CA MET A 1 -29.17 -28.05 -4.72
C MET A 1 -28.23 -27.27 -5.63
N THR A 2 -28.50 -26.00 -5.86
CA THR A 2 -27.58 -25.11 -6.58
C THR A 2 -26.32 -24.95 -5.74
N LYS A 3 -25.15 -25.01 -6.37
CA LYS A 3 -23.87 -24.76 -5.69
C LYS A 3 -23.84 -23.31 -5.15
N PRO A 4 -23.27 -23.06 -3.97
CA PRO A 4 -23.17 -21.73 -3.42
C PRO A 4 -22.29 -20.82 -4.31
N THR A 5 -22.62 -19.51 -4.33
CA THR A 5 -21.90 -18.51 -5.10
C THR A 5 -21.19 -17.54 -4.15
N PHE A 6 -19.86 -17.44 -4.25
CA PHE A 6 -19.06 -16.46 -3.53
C PHE A 6 -18.60 -15.38 -4.52
N VAL A 7 -18.87 -14.12 -4.16
CA VAL A 7 -18.53 -12.98 -4.99
C VAL A 7 -17.41 -12.18 -4.30
N ILE A 8 -16.40 -11.82 -5.07
CA ILE A 8 -15.26 -11.01 -4.64
C ILE A 8 -15.25 -9.74 -5.48
N VAL A 9 -15.40 -8.58 -4.86
CA VAL A 9 -15.37 -7.27 -5.51
C VAL A 9 -14.03 -6.61 -5.28
N GLY A 10 -13.24 -6.51 -6.36
CA GLY A 10 -11.87 -6.03 -6.36
C GLY A 10 -10.89 -7.08 -6.84
N ALA A 11 -10.59 -7.08 -8.14
CA ALA A 11 -9.65 -7.99 -8.79
C ALA A 11 -8.22 -7.44 -8.75
N SER A 12 -7.66 -7.30 -7.55
CA SER A 12 -6.24 -7.01 -7.29
C SER A 12 -5.71 -8.07 -6.32
N LEU A 13 -4.55 -7.86 -5.69
CA LEU A 13 -3.85 -8.88 -4.89
C LEU A 13 -4.74 -9.56 -3.84
N ALA A 14 -5.44 -8.80 -2.99
CA ALA A 14 -6.27 -9.38 -1.93
C ALA A 14 -7.41 -10.25 -2.49
N GLY A 15 -8.08 -9.78 -3.55
CA GLY A 15 -9.16 -10.54 -4.20
C GLY A 15 -8.67 -11.79 -4.91
N ALA A 16 -7.55 -11.71 -5.63
CA ALA A 16 -6.93 -12.85 -6.31
C ALA A 16 -6.49 -13.93 -5.32
N LYS A 17 -5.82 -13.53 -4.23
CA LYS A 17 -5.36 -14.45 -3.19
C LYS A 17 -6.52 -15.04 -2.37
N ALA A 18 -7.63 -14.31 -2.23
CA ALA A 18 -8.84 -14.86 -1.65
C ALA A 18 -9.49 -15.94 -2.56
N ALA A 19 -9.58 -15.66 -3.86
CA ALA A 19 -10.13 -16.61 -4.82
C ALA A 19 -9.30 -17.91 -4.91
N GLU A 20 -7.97 -17.79 -4.94
CA GLU A 20 -7.02 -18.89 -4.85
C GLU A 20 -7.24 -19.72 -3.59
N GLU A 21 -7.31 -19.07 -2.42
CA GLU A 21 -7.47 -19.74 -1.13
C GLU A 21 -8.78 -20.51 -1.03
N LEU A 22 -9.89 -19.97 -1.57
CA LEU A 22 -11.16 -20.71 -1.64
C LEU A 22 -11.00 -22.03 -2.36
N ARG A 23 -10.28 -22.07 -3.50
CA ARG A 23 -10.01 -23.31 -4.23
C ARG A 23 -9.05 -24.23 -3.48
N THR A 24 -8.00 -23.69 -2.89
CA THR A 24 -7.02 -24.44 -2.07
C THR A 24 -7.71 -25.16 -0.92
N PHE A 25 -8.73 -24.55 -0.30
CA PHE A 25 -9.54 -25.15 0.77
C PHE A 25 -10.75 -25.96 0.27
N GLY A 26 -10.79 -26.30 -1.01
CA GLY A 26 -11.76 -27.22 -1.57
C GLY A 26 -13.17 -26.66 -1.75
N PHE A 27 -13.34 -25.35 -1.80
CA PHE A 27 -14.65 -24.77 -2.14
C PHE A 27 -15.03 -25.14 -3.57
N ASP A 28 -16.08 -25.94 -3.73
CA ASP A 28 -16.55 -26.45 -5.03
C ASP A 28 -17.68 -25.57 -5.63
N GLY A 29 -18.08 -24.48 -4.96
CA GLY A 29 -19.08 -23.52 -5.42
C GLY A 29 -18.55 -22.61 -6.54
N ARG A 30 -19.42 -21.73 -7.02
CA ARG A 30 -19.08 -20.70 -7.99
C ARG A 30 -18.29 -19.56 -7.32
N ILE A 31 -17.15 -19.19 -7.87
CA ILE A 31 -16.36 -18.03 -7.46
C ILE A 31 -16.41 -17.00 -8.60
N VAL A 32 -16.83 -15.78 -8.30
CA VAL A 32 -16.82 -14.66 -9.24
C VAL A 32 -15.93 -13.55 -8.70
N LEU A 33 -14.83 -13.28 -9.38
CA LEU A 33 -13.87 -12.21 -9.07
C LEU A 33 -14.09 -11.06 -10.04
N ILE A 34 -14.49 -9.88 -9.52
CA ILE A 34 -14.92 -8.73 -10.34
C ILE A 34 -13.93 -7.58 -10.16
N GLY A 35 -13.38 -7.08 -11.26
CA GLY A 35 -12.48 -5.92 -11.34
C GLY A 35 -12.99 -4.82 -12.24
N ALA A 36 -12.86 -3.56 -11.79
CA ALA A 36 -13.21 -2.39 -12.58
C ALA A 36 -12.16 -2.09 -13.68
N GLU A 37 -10.91 -2.47 -13.45
CA GLU A 37 -9.82 -2.35 -14.42
C GLU A 37 -9.95 -3.48 -15.47
N PRO A 38 -9.53 -3.25 -16.73
CA PRO A 38 -9.56 -4.27 -17.79
C PRO A 38 -8.49 -5.36 -17.60
N GLU A 39 -7.56 -5.14 -16.69
CA GLU A 39 -6.43 -6.01 -16.41
C GLU A 39 -6.82 -7.20 -15.51
N GLN A 40 -6.12 -8.32 -15.69
CA GLN A 40 -6.12 -9.37 -14.68
C GLN A 40 -5.44 -8.89 -13.39
N PRO A 41 -5.65 -9.54 -12.24
CA PRO A 41 -5.04 -9.14 -10.98
C PRO A 41 -3.52 -9.03 -11.05
N TYR A 42 -2.98 -7.91 -10.55
CA TYR A 42 -1.56 -7.61 -10.53
C TYR A 42 -1.11 -7.01 -9.19
N GLU A 43 0.19 -7.05 -8.95
CA GLU A 43 0.86 -6.48 -7.79
C GLU A 43 1.26 -5.03 -8.05
N ARG A 44 1.16 -4.17 -7.03
CA ARG A 44 1.44 -2.74 -7.16
C ARG A 44 2.91 -2.35 -6.93
N PRO A 45 3.71 -3.06 -6.08
CA PRO A 45 5.09 -2.66 -5.83
C PRO A 45 5.97 -2.47 -7.07
N PRO A 46 5.84 -3.26 -8.15
CA PRO A 46 6.63 -3.03 -9.38
C PRO A 46 6.34 -1.69 -10.06
N LEU A 47 5.14 -1.10 -9.86
CA LEU A 47 4.68 0.10 -10.57
C LEU A 47 5.42 1.38 -10.17
N THR A 48 6.19 1.37 -9.09
CA THR A 48 7.02 2.50 -8.67
C THR A 48 8.52 2.20 -8.79
N LYS A 49 8.87 0.97 -9.20
CA LYS A 49 10.24 0.42 -9.20
C LYS A 49 10.66 -0.06 -10.61
N ASP A 50 10.99 -1.31 -10.71
CA ASP A 50 11.54 -1.96 -11.90
C ASP A 50 10.62 -1.87 -13.13
N TYR A 51 9.32 -2.07 -12.97
CA TYR A 51 8.38 -1.92 -14.09
C TYR A 51 8.30 -0.45 -14.56
N LEU A 52 8.27 0.53 -13.64
CA LEU A 52 8.30 1.94 -13.98
C LEU A 52 9.60 2.32 -14.72
N ARG A 53 10.71 1.76 -14.30
CA ARG A 53 12.01 1.98 -14.96
C ARG A 53 12.17 1.26 -16.29
N GLY A 54 11.25 0.36 -16.65
CA GLY A 54 11.31 -0.44 -17.87
C GLY A 54 12.32 -1.59 -17.79
N GLU A 55 12.66 -2.04 -16.59
CA GLU A 55 13.56 -3.15 -16.29
C GLU A 55 12.85 -4.48 -16.12
N SER A 56 11.52 -4.45 -16.02
CA SER A 56 10.65 -5.62 -15.90
C SER A 56 9.53 -5.57 -16.93
N GLU A 57 9.12 -6.75 -17.40
CA GLU A 57 8.00 -6.90 -18.33
C GLU A 57 6.64 -6.84 -17.60
N ARG A 58 5.57 -6.48 -18.32
CA ARG A 58 4.22 -6.27 -17.77
C ARG A 58 3.65 -7.52 -17.08
N ASP A 59 3.88 -8.70 -17.65
CA ASP A 59 3.39 -9.98 -17.13
C ASP A 59 3.99 -10.35 -15.77
N LYS A 60 5.18 -9.83 -15.46
CA LYS A 60 5.83 -10.03 -14.15
C LYS A 60 5.11 -9.32 -13.01
N ALA A 61 4.29 -8.32 -13.32
CA ALA A 61 3.45 -7.67 -12.32
C ALA A 61 2.19 -8.50 -11.99
N HIS A 62 1.78 -9.46 -12.81
CA HIS A 62 0.58 -10.25 -12.58
C HIS A 62 0.71 -11.17 -11.35
N VAL A 63 -0.37 -11.28 -10.56
CA VAL A 63 -0.42 -12.15 -9.37
C VAL A 63 -0.30 -13.62 -9.76
N HIS A 64 -0.87 -14.00 -10.92
CA HIS A 64 -0.87 -15.34 -11.45
C HIS A 64 -0.71 -15.33 -12.98
N PRO A 65 -0.27 -16.43 -13.60
CA PRO A 65 -0.32 -16.59 -15.06
C PRO A 65 -1.74 -16.38 -15.62
N GLU A 66 -1.83 -16.00 -16.89
CA GLU A 66 -3.08 -15.62 -17.56
C GLU A 66 -4.16 -16.72 -17.50
N ASP A 67 -3.76 -17.98 -17.63
CA ASP A 67 -4.64 -19.15 -17.65
C ASP A 67 -5.06 -19.65 -16.25
N PHE A 68 -4.46 -19.11 -15.17
CA PHE A 68 -4.69 -19.59 -13.80
C PHE A 68 -6.17 -19.54 -13.39
N TYR A 69 -6.86 -18.44 -13.66
CA TYR A 69 -8.26 -18.27 -13.23
C TYR A 69 -9.18 -19.27 -13.91
N ALA A 70 -8.97 -19.52 -15.20
CA ALA A 70 -9.72 -20.51 -15.95
C ALA A 70 -9.43 -21.95 -15.47
N GLN A 71 -8.16 -22.29 -15.23
CA GLN A 71 -7.75 -23.60 -14.71
C GLN A 71 -8.32 -23.87 -13.31
N GLN A 72 -8.46 -22.83 -12.48
CA GLN A 72 -9.04 -22.93 -11.14
C GLN A 72 -10.56 -22.75 -11.13
N GLU A 73 -11.22 -22.72 -12.29
CA GLU A 73 -12.67 -22.48 -12.40
C GLU A 73 -13.13 -21.19 -11.64
N ILE A 74 -12.30 -20.14 -11.63
CA ILE A 74 -12.62 -18.82 -11.10
C ILE A 74 -13.12 -17.97 -12.25
N GLU A 75 -14.37 -17.49 -12.15
CA GLU A 75 -14.94 -16.55 -13.11
C GLU A 75 -14.35 -15.17 -12.89
N LEU A 76 -13.34 -14.80 -13.67
CA LEU A 76 -12.74 -13.48 -13.66
C LEU A 76 -13.51 -12.54 -14.60
N VAL A 77 -14.07 -11.46 -14.03
CA VAL A 77 -14.83 -10.42 -14.75
C VAL A 77 -14.08 -9.10 -14.62
N THR A 78 -13.37 -8.71 -15.67
CA THR A 78 -12.59 -7.46 -15.74
C THR A 78 -13.32 -6.38 -16.50
N GLY A 79 -12.98 -5.09 -16.28
CA GLY A 79 -13.59 -3.95 -16.94
C GLY A 79 -15.03 -3.67 -16.50
N VAL A 80 -15.48 -4.26 -15.40
CA VAL A 80 -16.85 -4.12 -14.90
C VAL A 80 -16.85 -3.56 -13.47
N THR A 81 -17.46 -2.40 -13.30
CA THR A 81 -17.62 -1.77 -11.99
C THR A 81 -18.84 -2.33 -11.25
N VAL A 82 -18.67 -2.72 -9.99
CA VAL A 82 -19.81 -2.96 -9.08
C VAL A 82 -20.30 -1.59 -8.60
N THR A 83 -21.58 -1.32 -8.78
CA THR A 83 -22.20 -0.01 -8.48
C THR A 83 -22.99 0.02 -7.19
N ALA A 84 -23.47 -1.13 -6.72
CA ALA A 84 -24.18 -1.24 -5.45
C ALA A 84 -24.03 -2.63 -4.82
N VAL A 85 -24.14 -2.67 -3.51
CA VAL A 85 -24.30 -3.90 -2.72
C VAL A 85 -25.63 -3.81 -2.02
N GLU A 86 -26.46 -4.84 -2.16
CA GLU A 86 -27.80 -4.95 -1.56
C GLU A 86 -27.84 -6.11 -0.54
N PRO A 87 -27.44 -5.90 0.73
CA PRO A 87 -27.34 -6.97 1.72
C PRO A 87 -28.66 -7.70 1.95
N GLY A 88 -29.78 -6.95 1.96
CA GLY A 88 -31.12 -7.52 2.18
C GLY A 88 -31.60 -8.45 1.08
N ARG A 89 -30.99 -8.41 -0.10
CA ARG A 89 -31.27 -9.31 -1.25
C ARG A 89 -30.12 -10.27 -1.54
N SER A 90 -29.00 -10.15 -0.83
CA SER A 90 -27.75 -10.85 -1.12
C SER A 90 -27.34 -10.72 -2.60
N GLN A 91 -27.32 -9.47 -3.10
CA GLN A 91 -27.00 -9.16 -4.49
C GLN A 91 -26.01 -8.00 -4.61
N VAL A 92 -25.23 -8.02 -5.69
CA VAL A 92 -24.44 -6.88 -6.17
C VAL A 92 -24.98 -6.44 -7.52
N ALA A 93 -25.06 -5.12 -7.75
CA ALA A 93 -25.38 -4.54 -9.04
C ALA A 93 -24.11 -4.19 -9.80
N LEU A 94 -24.07 -4.46 -11.10
CA LEU A 94 -22.96 -4.20 -11.99
C LEU A 94 -23.25 -2.98 -12.88
N GLY A 95 -22.22 -2.25 -13.28
CA GLY A 95 -22.34 -1.07 -14.12
C GLY A 95 -22.81 -1.36 -15.55
N ASP A 96 -22.80 -2.59 -15.99
CA ASP A 96 -23.34 -3.06 -17.26
C ASP A 96 -24.85 -3.44 -17.20
N GLY A 97 -25.50 -3.21 -16.06
CA GLY A 97 -26.92 -3.45 -15.83
C GLY A 97 -27.25 -4.85 -15.31
N ARG A 98 -26.30 -5.75 -15.20
CA ARG A 98 -26.49 -7.08 -14.59
C ARG A 98 -26.56 -6.99 -13.07
N SER A 99 -27.23 -7.97 -12.43
CA SER A 99 -27.16 -8.20 -11.00
C SER A 99 -26.68 -9.64 -10.73
N LEU A 100 -25.90 -9.81 -9.67
CA LEU A 100 -25.33 -11.09 -9.29
C LEU A 100 -25.67 -11.39 -7.83
N GLY A 101 -26.34 -12.54 -7.57
CA GLY A 101 -26.59 -13.03 -6.23
C GLY A 101 -25.34 -13.67 -5.61
N TYR A 102 -25.24 -13.59 -4.28
CA TYR A 102 -24.14 -14.21 -3.54
C TYR A 102 -24.61 -14.89 -2.24
N ASP A 103 -23.93 -15.95 -1.85
CA ASP A 103 -24.05 -16.56 -0.51
C ASP A 103 -23.03 -15.94 0.45
N ARG A 104 -21.89 -15.50 -0.07
CA ARG A 104 -20.87 -14.71 0.65
C ARG A 104 -20.30 -13.66 -0.28
N LEU A 105 -19.92 -12.51 0.31
CA LEU A 105 -19.34 -11.38 -0.40
C LEU A 105 -18.05 -10.93 0.27
N LEU A 106 -16.99 -10.73 -0.52
CA LEU A 106 -15.77 -10.07 -0.10
C LEU A 106 -15.65 -8.71 -0.81
N LEU A 107 -15.48 -7.64 -0.03
CA LEU A 107 -15.13 -6.31 -0.50
C LEU A 107 -13.60 -6.13 -0.41
N ALA A 108 -12.92 -6.17 -1.54
CA ALA A 108 -11.47 -5.99 -1.70
C ALA A 108 -11.18 -4.79 -2.62
N THR A 109 -11.97 -3.72 -2.48
CA THR A 109 -11.98 -2.54 -3.37
C THR A 109 -10.74 -1.66 -3.25
N GLY A 110 -9.91 -1.89 -2.24
CA GLY A 110 -8.64 -1.19 -2.04
C GLY A 110 -8.81 0.30 -1.73
N ALA A 111 -7.88 1.09 -2.24
CA ALA A 111 -7.82 2.53 -2.04
C ALA A 111 -7.54 3.25 -3.37
N GLU A 112 -7.78 4.56 -3.41
CA GLU A 112 -7.50 5.44 -4.55
C GLU A 112 -6.60 6.61 -4.14
N PRO A 113 -5.81 7.19 -5.05
CA PRO A 113 -4.98 8.35 -4.76
C PRO A 113 -5.81 9.54 -4.31
N ARG A 114 -5.31 10.24 -3.30
CA ARG A 114 -5.81 11.58 -2.97
C ARG A 114 -5.54 12.51 -4.14
N ARG A 115 -6.53 13.35 -4.47
CA ARG A 115 -6.37 14.38 -5.50
C ARG A 115 -6.02 15.72 -4.84
N LEU A 116 -5.07 16.43 -5.45
CA LEU A 116 -4.76 17.81 -5.06
C LEU A 116 -5.99 18.70 -5.29
N GLN A 117 -6.24 19.61 -4.35
CA GLN A 117 -7.37 20.53 -4.35
C GLN A 117 -6.84 21.97 -4.39
N VAL A 118 -5.98 22.26 -5.38
CA VAL A 118 -5.35 23.56 -5.57
C VAL A 118 -5.62 24.06 -6.99
N PRO A 119 -5.55 25.38 -7.25
CA PRO A 119 -5.69 25.91 -8.61
C PRO A 119 -4.74 25.24 -9.58
N GLY A 120 -5.22 24.92 -10.77
CA GLY A 120 -4.45 24.25 -11.84
C GLY A 120 -4.22 22.75 -11.66
N ALA A 121 -4.81 22.11 -10.64
CA ALA A 121 -4.66 20.66 -10.40
C ALA A 121 -5.32 19.77 -11.50
N ASP A 122 -6.04 20.39 -12.42
CA ASP A 122 -6.69 19.77 -13.59
C ASP A 122 -5.92 19.97 -14.91
N LEU A 123 -4.76 20.63 -14.87
CA LEU A 123 -3.87 20.77 -16.03
C LEU A 123 -3.35 19.40 -16.48
N ASP A 124 -3.17 19.25 -17.80
CA ASP A 124 -2.47 18.10 -18.36
C ASP A 124 -1.04 17.99 -17.80
N GLY A 125 -0.50 16.77 -17.77
CA GLY A 125 0.85 16.53 -17.26
C GLY A 125 0.96 16.37 -15.72
N ILE A 126 -0.17 16.34 -15.01
CA ILE A 126 -0.23 16.01 -13.58
C ILE A 126 -0.69 14.55 -13.43
N TYR A 127 0.20 13.69 -12.97
CA TYR A 127 0.00 12.24 -12.87
C TYR A 127 -0.21 11.81 -11.42
N TYR A 128 -0.98 10.73 -11.26
CA TYR A 128 -1.18 10.03 -9.99
C TYR A 128 -0.87 8.56 -10.21
N MET A 129 -0.10 7.94 -9.33
CA MET A 129 0.29 6.54 -9.48
C MET A 129 -0.63 5.61 -8.69
N ARG A 130 -1.33 4.71 -9.38
CA ARG A 130 -2.09 3.64 -8.75
C ARG A 130 -2.25 2.40 -9.63
N THR A 131 -2.48 2.57 -10.91
CA THR A 131 -2.81 1.49 -11.86
C THR A 131 -1.67 1.20 -12.83
N LEU A 132 -1.73 0.04 -13.51
CA LEU A 132 -0.82 -0.26 -14.63
C LEU A 132 -0.91 0.80 -15.71
N ALA A 133 -2.12 1.28 -16.03
CA ALA A 133 -2.31 2.33 -17.04
C ALA A 133 -1.64 3.65 -16.60
N ASP A 134 -1.75 4.04 -15.32
CA ASP A 134 -1.03 5.23 -14.81
C ASP A 134 0.49 5.04 -14.93
N CYS A 135 0.98 3.83 -14.64
CA CYS A 135 2.40 3.52 -14.75
C CYS A 135 2.89 3.57 -16.19
N ASP A 136 2.13 3.02 -17.15
CA ASP A 136 2.48 3.05 -18.57
C ASP A 136 2.60 4.49 -19.08
N LEU A 137 1.63 5.36 -18.75
CA LEU A 137 1.68 6.77 -19.09
C LEU A 137 2.92 7.47 -18.49
N LEU A 138 3.24 7.17 -17.22
CA LEU A 138 4.41 7.75 -16.56
C LEU A 138 5.72 7.21 -17.16
N ARG A 139 5.79 5.94 -17.52
CA ARG A 139 6.95 5.34 -18.21
C ARG A 139 7.28 6.08 -19.52
N GLU A 140 6.27 6.37 -20.33
CA GLU A 140 6.42 7.12 -21.56
C GLU A 140 7.02 8.52 -21.31
N ARG A 141 6.57 9.20 -20.25
CA ARG A 141 7.10 10.51 -19.86
C ARG A 141 8.54 10.43 -19.37
N LEU A 142 8.88 9.42 -18.56
CA LEU A 142 10.24 9.23 -18.05
C LEU A 142 11.26 8.94 -19.18
N VAL A 143 10.87 8.28 -20.27
CA VAL A 143 11.73 8.02 -21.43
C VAL A 143 12.13 9.32 -22.13
N THR A 144 11.25 10.31 -22.18
CA THR A 144 11.57 11.62 -22.81
C THR A 144 12.53 12.45 -21.96
N GLY A 145 12.73 12.08 -20.69
CA GLY A 145 13.54 12.86 -19.74
C GLY A 145 12.83 14.14 -19.32
N GLY A 146 13.61 15.13 -18.85
CA GLY A 146 13.11 16.43 -18.43
C GLY A 146 13.07 16.59 -16.91
N HIS A 147 12.45 17.68 -16.46
CA HIS A 147 12.30 18.02 -15.05
C HIS A 147 10.95 17.59 -14.50
N VAL A 148 10.93 16.65 -13.57
CA VAL A 148 9.71 16.24 -12.86
C VAL A 148 9.66 16.84 -11.46
N VAL A 149 8.48 17.37 -11.10
CA VAL A 149 8.19 17.71 -9.71
C VAL A 149 7.34 16.60 -9.10
N VAL A 150 7.87 15.97 -8.05
CA VAL A 150 7.13 14.98 -7.24
C VAL A 150 6.53 15.69 -6.03
N VAL A 151 5.21 15.67 -5.92
CA VAL A 151 4.48 16.26 -4.79
C VAL A 151 4.18 15.17 -3.77
N GLY A 152 4.81 15.27 -2.60
CA GLY A 152 4.74 14.31 -1.52
C GLY A 152 6.00 13.46 -1.39
N ALA A 153 6.62 13.49 -0.20
CA ALA A 153 7.80 12.69 0.17
C ALA A 153 7.41 11.46 1.03
N GLY A 154 6.21 10.90 0.78
CA GLY A 154 5.82 9.57 1.28
C GLY A 154 6.46 8.46 0.44
N TRP A 155 6.19 7.17 0.77
CA TRP A 155 6.82 6.04 0.09
C TRP A 155 6.66 6.06 -1.43
N ILE A 156 5.43 6.22 -1.93
CA ILE A 156 5.16 6.25 -3.37
C ILE A 156 5.91 7.40 -4.04
N GLY A 157 5.87 8.61 -3.47
CA GLY A 157 6.59 9.75 -4.01
C GLY A 157 8.10 9.56 -4.01
N SER A 158 8.67 9.05 -2.91
CA SER A 158 10.11 8.76 -2.79
C SER A 158 10.58 7.68 -3.77
N GLU A 159 9.83 6.58 -3.93
CA GLU A 159 10.14 5.53 -4.90
C GLU A 159 10.06 6.04 -6.35
N ILE A 160 9.06 6.87 -6.67
CA ILE A 160 8.94 7.49 -8.00
C ILE A 160 10.08 8.47 -8.24
N ALA A 161 10.46 9.29 -7.23
CA ALA A 161 11.60 10.20 -7.32
C ALA A 161 12.90 9.43 -7.60
N ALA A 162 13.12 8.31 -6.89
CA ALA A 162 14.26 7.44 -7.12
C ALA A 162 14.27 6.85 -8.54
N SER A 163 13.13 6.30 -8.98
CA SER A 163 12.99 5.72 -10.32
C SER A 163 13.17 6.76 -11.43
N ALA A 164 12.63 7.97 -11.26
CA ALA A 164 12.80 9.07 -12.22
C ALA A 164 14.28 9.52 -12.31
N ARG A 165 14.99 9.63 -11.18
CA ARG A 165 16.43 9.93 -11.17
C ARG A 165 17.23 8.85 -11.89
N GLN A 166 16.97 7.59 -11.61
CA GLN A 166 17.64 6.45 -12.28
C GLN A 166 17.35 6.43 -13.80
N ARG A 167 16.23 6.99 -14.24
CA ARG A 167 15.89 7.17 -15.66
C ARG A 167 16.48 8.45 -16.26
N GLY A 168 17.25 9.24 -15.49
CA GLY A 168 17.97 10.42 -15.95
C GLY A 168 17.16 11.72 -15.93
N CYS A 169 15.97 11.74 -15.30
CA CYS A 169 15.22 12.97 -15.11
C CYS A 169 15.89 13.89 -14.07
N GLU A 170 15.71 15.19 -14.23
CA GLU A 170 15.88 16.12 -13.13
C GLU A 170 14.66 15.99 -12.21
N VAL A 171 14.89 15.91 -10.88
CA VAL A 171 13.81 15.64 -9.93
C VAL A 171 13.82 16.66 -8.80
N THR A 172 12.67 17.30 -8.57
CA THR A 172 12.40 18.10 -7.38
C THR A 172 11.25 17.47 -6.59
N VAL A 173 11.46 17.19 -5.30
CA VAL A 173 10.42 16.73 -4.39
C VAL A 173 9.92 17.89 -3.55
N VAL A 174 8.60 18.09 -3.49
CA VAL A 174 7.94 19.13 -2.68
C VAL A 174 7.07 18.46 -1.63
N ASP A 175 7.29 18.76 -0.33
CA ASP A 175 6.48 18.22 0.76
C ASP A 175 6.30 19.24 1.90
N PRO A 176 5.07 19.38 2.45
CA PRO A 176 4.82 20.28 3.57
C PRO A 176 5.49 19.84 4.88
N MET A 177 5.90 18.57 5.01
CA MET A 177 6.67 18.08 6.16
C MET A 177 8.14 18.49 6.04
N ALA A 178 8.81 18.58 7.19
CA ALA A 178 10.23 18.92 7.25
C ALA A 178 11.15 17.79 6.73
N LEU A 179 10.67 16.55 6.79
CA LEU A 179 11.43 15.36 6.38
C LEU A 179 10.51 14.32 5.70
N PRO A 180 11.06 13.48 4.81
CA PRO A 180 10.33 12.36 4.22
C PRO A 180 9.81 11.40 5.31
N ASN A 181 8.55 10.98 5.18
CA ASN A 181 7.91 10.01 6.08
C ASN A 181 8.01 10.33 7.60
N GLU A 182 8.32 11.59 7.99
CA GLU A 182 8.58 12.00 9.37
C GLU A 182 7.48 11.60 10.36
N ARG A 183 6.22 11.68 9.93
CA ARG A 183 5.06 11.33 10.77
C ARG A 183 5.02 9.85 11.17
N ILE A 184 5.66 8.99 10.39
CA ILE A 184 5.62 7.53 10.57
C ILE A 184 6.86 7.03 11.31
N PHE A 185 8.04 7.61 10.98
CA PHE A 185 9.32 7.07 11.44
C PHE A 185 10.14 8.02 12.32
N GLY A 186 9.74 9.27 12.42
CA GLY A 186 10.47 10.27 13.19
C GLY A 186 11.60 10.95 12.40
N THR A 187 12.30 11.80 13.10
CA THR A 187 13.31 12.72 12.54
C THR A 187 14.54 11.96 12.03
N GLU A 188 14.97 10.91 12.71
CA GLU A 188 16.20 10.18 12.42
C GLU A 188 16.12 9.47 11.07
N ILE A 189 15.05 8.71 10.84
CA ILE A 189 14.82 7.99 9.59
C ILE A 189 14.40 8.95 8.47
N GLY A 190 13.60 9.97 8.79
CA GLY A 190 13.29 11.02 7.82
C GLY A 190 14.53 11.76 7.32
N THR A 191 15.49 12.03 8.21
CA THR A 191 16.81 12.61 7.86
C THR A 191 17.60 11.68 6.95
N PHE A 192 17.66 10.39 7.29
CA PHE A 192 18.32 9.36 6.48
C PHE A 192 17.79 9.36 5.03
N TYR A 193 16.48 9.25 4.82
CA TYR A 193 15.91 9.23 3.47
C TYR A 193 16.06 10.56 2.72
N ARG A 194 15.99 11.69 3.41
CA ARG A 194 16.31 12.98 2.80
C ARG A 194 17.74 12.98 2.24
N ASP A 195 18.70 12.51 3.03
CA ASP A 195 20.13 12.52 2.66
C ASP A 195 20.41 11.54 1.52
N VAL A 196 19.77 10.37 1.49
CA VAL A 196 19.80 9.43 0.36
C VAL A 196 19.37 10.13 -0.93
N HIS A 197 18.22 10.83 -0.93
CA HIS A 197 17.75 11.55 -2.12
C HIS A 197 18.68 12.68 -2.54
N LEU A 198 19.21 13.47 -1.58
CA LEU A 198 20.16 14.56 -1.85
C LEU A 198 21.46 14.02 -2.48
N GLN A 199 22.00 12.89 -2.00
CA GLN A 199 23.19 12.24 -2.54
C GLN A 199 22.99 11.79 -3.99
N HIS A 200 21.77 11.40 -4.36
CA HIS A 200 21.40 11.03 -5.72
C HIS A 200 20.98 12.22 -6.60
N GLY A 201 21.18 13.46 -6.11
CA GLY A 201 20.94 14.68 -6.89
C GLY A 201 19.46 15.07 -7.05
N VAL A 202 18.60 14.63 -6.13
CA VAL A 202 17.22 15.14 -6.04
C VAL A 202 17.23 16.47 -5.31
N THR A 203 16.50 17.45 -5.82
CA THR A 203 16.24 18.71 -5.10
C THR A 203 15.08 18.50 -4.13
N MET A 204 15.31 18.75 -2.83
CA MET A 204 14.31 18.58 -1.78
C MET A 204 13.79 19.94 -1.30
N VAL A 205 12.52 20.25 -1.58
CA VAL A 205 11.78 21.43 -1.12
C VAL A 205 10.84 20.99 0.00
N LEU A 206 11.38 20.87 1.20
CA LEU A 206 10.69 20.37 2.38
C LEU A 206 10.20 21.50 3.28
N GLY A 207 9.16 21.25 4.08
CA GLY A 207 8.49 22.23 4.89
C GLY A 207 7.74 23.28 4.07
N ASP A 208 7.39 22.96 2.82
CA ASP A 208 6.72 23.84 1.88
C ASP A 208 5.74 23.03 1.02
N GLY A 209 4.48 23.41 0.99
CA GLY A 209 3.43 22.74 0.23
C GLY A 209 3.24 23.36 -1.14
N VAL A 210 2.51 22.66 -2.00
CA VAL A 210 2.05 23.20 -3.28
C VAL A 210 0.85 24.11 -3.05
N ASP A 211 0.87 25.30 -3.65
CA ASP A 211 -0.21 26.29 -3.63
C ASP A 211 -1.02 26.25 -4.94
N SER A 212 -0.34 26.19 -6.09
CA SER A 212 -0.99 26.11 -7.40
C SER A 212 -0.08 25.51 -8.46
N PHE A 213 -0.67 25.21 -9.61
CA PHE A 213 0.02 24.84 -10.85
C PHE A 213 -0.30 25.84 -11.94
N ASP A 214 0.71 26.26 -12.69
CA ASP A 214 0.57 27.18 -13.81
C ASP A 214 0.98 26.50 -15.13
N GLY A 215 0.31 26.90 -16.22
CA GLY A 215 0.62 26.45 -17.56
C GLY A 215 -0.48 26.77 -18.58
N ALA A 216 -0.16 26.67 -19.86
CA ALA A 216 -1.08 26.93 -20.98
C ALA A 216 -1.69 25.63 -21.51
N GLY A 217 -2.53 24.96 -20.69
CA GLY A 217 -3.15 23.67 -21.01
C GLY A 217 -2.45 22.47 -20.37
N ALA A 218 -1.12 22.46 -20.29
CA ALA A 218 -0.33 21.52 -19.52
C ALA A 218 0.44 22.24 -18.43
N VAL A 219 0.82 21.52 -17.36
CA VAL A 219 1.63 22.09 -16.28
C VAL A 219 3.02 22.46 -16.79
N GLU A 220 3.45 23.68 -16.49
CA GLU A 220 4.77 24.22 -16.82
C GLU A 220 5.52 24.64 -15.56
N ARG A 221 4.78 24.88 -14.46
CA ARG A 221 5.35 25.40 -13.21
C ARG A 221 4.50 25.02 -12.00
N VAL A 222 5.20 24.78 -10.89
CA VAL A 222 4.63 24.57 -9.55
C VAL A 222 4.90 25.80 -8.70
N GLN A 223 3.85 26.40 -8.14
CA GLN A 223 3.93 27.44 -7.12
C GLN A 223 3.83 26.80 -5.74
N THR A 224 4.78 27.14 -4.87
CA THR A 224 4.72 26.66 -3.47
C THR A 224 4.09 27.69 -2.55
N ALA A 225 3.59 27.25 -1.40
CA ALA A 225 2.97 28.10 -0.39
C ALA A 225 3.91 29.17 0.17
N ARG A 226 5.23 28.99 0.06
CA ARG A 226 6.24 29.98 0.44
C ARG A 226 6.71 30.85 -0.73
N GLY A 227 6.02 30.79 -1.87
CA GLY A 227 6.27 31.65 -3.02
C GLY A 227 7.47 31.26 -3.88
N ARG A 228 7.90 29.98 -3.84
CA ARG A 228 8.86 29.45 -4.81
C ARG A 228 8.13 29.10 -6.10
N GLU A 229 8.78 29.38 -7.22
CA GLU A 229 8.39 28.93 -8.55
C GLU A 229 9.34 27.84 -8.99
N ILE A 230 8.80 26.68 -9.39
CA ILE A 230 9.58 25.52 -9.84
C ILE A 230 9.10 25.17 -11.24
N GLU A 231 9.91 25.41 -12.25
CA GLU A 231 9.63 25.00 -13.63
C GLU A 231 9.65 23.47 -13.72
N CYS A 232 8.77 22.88 -14.52
CA CYS A 232 8.71 21.43 -14.70
C CYS A 232 8.08 21.07 -16.06
N ASP A 233 8.42 19.88 -16.54
CA ASP A 233 7.80 19.28 -17.73
C ASP A 233 6.57 18.45 -17.39
N PHE A 234 6.50 17.95 -16.17
CA PHE A 234 5.35 17.21 -15.61
C PHE A 234 5.45 17.10 -14.10
N VAL A 235 4.31 16.71 -13.50
CA VAL A 235 4.17 16.52 -12.04
C VAL A 235 3.70 15.11 -11.74
N VAL A 236 4.21 14.50 -10.66
CA VAL A 236 3.67 13.26 -10.09
C VAL A 236 3.23 13.51 -8.65
N ALA A 237 1.94 13.31 -8.37
CA ALA A 237 1.38 13.52 -7.04
C ALA A 237 1.27 12.21 -6.26
N GLY A 238 2.06 12.11 -5.17
CA GLY A 238 2.11 11.00 -4.22
C GLY A 238 1.70 11.42 -2.81
N ILE A 239 0.51 12.04 -2.66
CA ILE A 239 0.03 12.63 -1.41
C ILE A 239 -0.84 11.71 -0.55
N GLY A 240 -0.66 10.40 -0.71
CA GLY A 240 -1.40 9.36 0.00
C GLY A 240 -2.66 8.90 -0.72
N VAL A 241 -3.38 7.99 -0.08
CA VAL A 241 -4.58 7.35 -0.64
C VAL A 241 -5.78 7.48 0.31
N VAL A 242 -6.96 7.18 -0.21
CA VAL A 242 -8.22 7.06 0.55
C VAL A 242 -8.85 5.69 0.27
N PRO A 243 -9.38 4.99 1.28
CA PRO A 243 -10.05 3.70 1.08
C PRO A 243 -11.34 3.87 0.28
N ARG A 244 -11.58 2.97 -0.68
CA ARG A 244 -12.78 2.96 -1.53
C ARG A 244 -13.97 2.35 -0.78
N THR A 245 -14.57 3.11 0.11
CA THR A 245 -15.66 2.67 1.00
C THR A 245 -17.07 2.91 0.44
N GLY A 246 -17.21 3.51 -0.74
CA GLY A 246 -18.50 3.92 -1.31
C GLY A 246 -19.55 2.80 -1.37
N LEU A 247 -19.16 1.60 -1.78
CA LEU A 247 -20.05 0.42 -1.81
C LEU A 247 -20.51 0.03 -0.41
N ALA A 248 -19.61 0.04 0.57
CA ALA A 248 -19.93 -0.30 1.95
C ALA A 248 -20.85 0.75 2.58
N THR A 249 -20.56 2.03 2.36
CA THR A 249 -21.40 3.14 2.82
C THR A 249 -22.81 3.06 2.21
N GLY A 250 -22.90 2.84 0.89
CA GLY A 250 -24.18 2.68 0.20
C GLY A 250 -24.99 1.46 0.66
N ALA A 251 -24.31 0.42 1.14
CA ALA A 251 -24.90 -0.79 1.70
C ALA A 251 -25.25 -0.67 3.19
N GLY A 252 -25.00 0.47 3.85
CA GLY A 252 -25.23 0.68 5.28
C GLY A 252 -24.26 -0.09 6.19
N LEU A 253 -23.09 -0.50 5.68
CA LEU A 253 -22.04 -1.12 6.50
C LEU A 253 -21.31 -0.06 7.33
N GLU A 254 -20.75 -0.47 8.46
CA GLU A 254 -19.95 0.42 9.30
C GLU A 254 -18.64 0.79 8.60
N VAL A 255 -18.37 2.11 8.55
CA VAL A 255 -17.17 2.70 7.91
C VAL A 255 -16.52 3.70 8.85
N SER A 256 -15.24 3.53 9.11
CA SER A 256 -14.39 4.46 9.86
C SER A 256 -12.97 4.30 9.36
N ASN A 257 -12.45 5.27 8.59
CA ASN A 257 -11.14 5.17 7.94
C ASN A 257 -10.93 3.82 7.21
N GLY A 258 -11.95 3.35 6.48
CA GLY A 258 -12.04 2.03 5.84
C GLY A 258 -13.31 1.31 6.27
N ILE A 259 -13.54 0.12 5.74
CA ILE A 259 -14.67 -0.75 6.14
C ILE A 259 -14.30 -1.40 7.48
N VAL A 260 -15.09 -1.14 8.52
CA VAL A 260 -14.85 -1.72 9.85
C VAL A 260 -15.13 -3.22 9.81
N VAL A 261 -14.15 -4.01 10.20
CA VAL A 261 -14.26 -5.47 10.27
C VAL A 261 -13.73 -6.02 11.60
N SER A 262 -14.26 -7.17 11.99
CA SER A 262 -13.77 -7.94 13.13
C SER A 262 -12.36 -8.51 12.86
N ALA A 263 -11.76 -9.16 13.86
CA ALA A 263 -10.52 -9.94 13.67
C ALA A 263 -10.69 -11.08 12.65
N GLY A 264 -11.91 -11.54 12.41
CA GLY A 264 -12.27 -12.50 11.36
C GLY A 264 -12.58 -11.86 10.01
N LEU A 265 -12.28 -10.57 9.83
CA LEU A 265 -12.49 -9.81 8.60
C LEU A 265 -13.96 -9.69 8.16
N GLN A 266 -14.92 -9.98 9.05
CA GLN A 266 -16.35 -9.83 8.80
C GLN A 266 -16.80 -8.41 9.13
N THR A 267 -17.61 -7.83 8.24
CA THR A 267 -18.24 -6.50 8.41
C THR A 267 -19.38 -6.53 9.43
N SER A 268 -20.05 -5.39 9.62
CA SER A 268 -21.27 -5.29 10.45
C SER A 268 -22.46 -6.11 9.90
N ALA A 269 -22.43 -6.54 8.62
CA ALA A 269 -23.45 -7.40 8.02
C ALA A 269 -22.96 -8.86 7.91
N PRO A 270 -23.77 -9.84 8.38
CA PRO A 270 -23.41 -11.26 8.26
C PRO A 270 -23.19 -11.69 6.81
N GLY A 271 -22.14 -12.48 6.57
CA GLY A 271 -21.81 -13.02 5.24
C GLY A 271 -21.11 -12.03 4.30
N ILE A 272 -20.84 -10.79 4.75
CA ILE A 272 -20.05 -9.80 4.02
C ILE A 272 -18.73 -9.55 4.76
N PHE A 273 -17.62 -9.61 4.03
CA PHE A 273 -16.26 -9.49 4.52
C PHE A 273 -15.53 -8.35 3.80
N ALA A 274 -14.44 -7.84 4.38
CA ALA A 274 -13.54 -6.94 3.67
C ALA A 274 -12.07 -7.27 3.94
N ALA A 275 -11.20 -7.05 2.94
CA ALA A 275 -9.77 -7.34 3.02
C ALA A 275 -8.93 -6.36 2.18
N GLY A 276 -7.66 -6.23 2.52
CA GLY A 276 -6.69 -5.33 1.89
C GLY A 276 -6.84 -3.89 2.35
N ASP A 277 -6.39 -2.92 1.54
CA ASP A 277 -6.29 -1.50 1.92
C ASP A 277 -7.61 -0.87 2.39
N VAL A 278 -8.75 -1.44 1.95
CA VAL A 278 -10.09 -0.94 2.32
C VAL A 278 -10.52 -1.37 3.72
N ALA A 279 -9.93 -2.44 4.26
CA ALA A 279 -10.36 -3.03 5.53
C ALA A 279 -9.71 -2.32 6.72
N ASN A 280 -10.53 -1.84 7.64
CA ASN A 280 -10.11 -1.37 8.96
C ASN A 280 -10.42 -2.50 9.95
N ALA A 281 -9.42 -3.36 10.20
CA ALA A 281 -9.58 -4.61 10.91
C ALA A 281 -9.29 -4.46 12.40
N TRP A 282 -10.14 -5.05 13.25
CA TRP A 282 -9.80 -5.22 14.66
C TRP A 282 -8.56 -6.09 14.80
N HIS A 283 -7.51 -5.55 15.40
CA HIS A 283 -6.25 -6.26 15.59
C HIS A 283 -6.12 -6.76 17.04
N PRO A 284 -6.14 -8.08 17.28
CA PRO A 284 -6.16 -8.63 18.63
C PRO A 284 -4.95 -8.24 19.48
N SER A 285 -3.75 -8.25 18.92
CA SER A 285 -2.52 -7.90 19.64
C SER A 285 -2.42 -6.42 19.99
N TYR A 286 -2.93 -5.52 19.13
CA TYR A 286 -2.93 -4.08 19.37
C TYR A 286 -4.19 -3.55 20.06
N GLN A 287 -5.24 -4.38 20.23
CA GLN A 287 -6.52 -4.06 20.87
C GLN A 287 -7.18 -2.80 20.28
N GLN A 288 -7.10 -2.61 18.96
CA GLN A 288 -7.69 -1.49 18.26
C GLN A 288 -7.93 -1.83 16.78
N GLN A 289 -8.69 -0.98 16.11
CA GLN A 289 -8.83 -1.03 14.65
C GLN A 289 -7.51 -0.58 14.00
N VAL A 290 -7.02 -1.38 13.05
CA VAL A 290 -5.78 -1.09 12.31
C VAL A 290 -6.07 -1.25 10.81
N ARG A 291 -5.85 -0.17 10.06
CA ARG A 291 -5.91 -0.18 8.60
C ARG A 291 -4.51 -0.03 8.02
N VAL A 292 -4.11 -0.98 7.21
CA VAL A 292 -2.77 -1.07 6.62
C VAL A 292 -2.89 -1.11 5.09
N GLU A 293 -2.16 -0.23 4.40
CA GLU A 293 -2.14 -0.08 2.93
C GLU A 293 -0.91 -0.75 2.30
N HIS A 294 -0.47 -1.87 2.88
CA HIS A 294 0.76 -2.54 2.47
C HIS A 294 0.47 -3.79 1.64
N TRP A 295 1.37 -4.11 0.71
CA TRP A 295 1.32 -5.31 -0.12
C TRP A 295 1.11 -6.58 0.72
N ALA A 296 1.90 -6.78 1.77
CA ALA A 296 1.80 -7.96 2.63
C ALA A 296 0.44 -8.07 3.34
N ASN A 297 -0.20 -6.93 3.68
CA ASN A 297 -1.54 -6.94 4.25
C ASN A 297 -2.57 -7.50 3.26
N ALA A 298 -2.54 -7.04 2.00
CA ALA A 298 -3.41 -7.57 0.95
C ALA A 298 -3.14 -9.05 0.67
N LEU A 299 -1.85 -9.44 0.60
CA LEU A 299 -1.40 -10.82 0.40
C LEU A 299 -1.96 -11.79 1.45
N HIS A 300 -2.05 -11.37 2.70
CA HIS A 300 -2.44 -12.23 3.81
C HIS A 300 -3.90 -12.08 4.26
N GLN A 301 -4.49 -10.87 4.14
CA GLN A 301 -5.91 -10.69 4.49
C GLN A 301 -6.84 -11.36 3.49
N GLY A 302 -6.49 -11.40 2.20
CA GLY A 302 -7.27 -12.12 1.18
C GLY A 302 -7.55 -13.57 1.57
N PRO A 303 -6.50 -14.40 1.77
CA PRO A 303 -6.64 -15.78 2.25
C PRO A 303 -7.36 -15.91 3.59
N ALA A 304 -7.07 -15.03 4.55
CA ALA A 304 -7.75 -15.04 5.84
C ALA A 304 -9.27 -14.80 5.71
N ALA A 305 -9.67 -13.84 4.88
CA ALA A 305 -11.09 -13.57 4.58
C ALA A 305 -11.75 -14.77 3.88
N ALA A 306 -11.07 -15.41 2.93
CA ALA A 306 -11.57 -16.60 2.25
C ALA A 306 -11.87 -17.75 3.23
N ARG A 307 -10.97 -18.01 4.17
CA ARG A 307 -11.21 -19.01 5.23
C ARG A 307 -12.41 -18.65 6.10
N ALA A 308 -12.53 -17.35 6.48
CA ALA A 308 -13.69 -16.88 7.24
C ALA A 308 -15.00 -17.03 6.43
N MET A 309 -14.99 -16.77 5.11
CA MET A 309 -16.12 -17.02 4.22
C MET A 309 -16.52 -18.50 4.17
N LEU A 310 -15.58 -19.41 4.33
CA LEU A 310 -15.83 -20.86 4.45
C LEU A 310 -16.36 -21.27 5.84
N GLY A 311 -16.51 -20.33 6.77
CA GLY A 311 -16.99 -20.58 8.12
C GLY A 311 -15.91 -21.05 9.10
N GLN A 312 -14.64 -20.97 8.73
CA GLN A 312 -13.54 -21.25 9.65
C GLN A 312 -13.40 -20.12 10.68
N GLN A 313 -12.96 -20.46 11.88
CA GLN A 313 -12.60 -19.45 12.86
C GLN A 313 -11.25 -18.82 12.48
N VAL A 314 -11.28 -17.53 12.19
CA VAL A 314 -10.11 -16.73 11.81
C VAL A 314 -9.93 -15.60 12.82
N SER A 315 -8.69 -15.38 13.24
CA SER A 315 -8.25 -14.21 13.98
C SER A 315 -7.00 -13.65 13.29
N TYR A 316 -7.16 -12.56 12.57
CA TYR A 316 -6.06 -11.91 11.85
C TYR A 316 -5.27 -11.04 12.82
N ASP A 317 -4.06 -11.47 13.17
CA ASP A 317 -3.18 -10.84 14.16
C ASP A 317 -1.73 -10.70 13.67
N ARG A 318 -1.54 -10.68 12.35
CA ARG A 318 -0.19 -10.53 11.77
C ARG A 318 0.38 -9.15 12.09
N VAL A 319 1.64 -9.12 12.48
CA VAL A 319 2.39 -7.87 12.60
C VAL A 319 2.38 -7.19 11.21
N PRO A 320 1.99 -5.91 11.10
CA PRO A 320 2.09 -5.19 9.85
C PRO A 320 3.51 -5.21 9.31
N TYR A 321 3.65 -5.46 8.01
CA TYR A 321 4.94 -5.53 7.33
C TYR A 321 4.86 -4.80 6.00
N PHE A 322 5.92 -4.07 5.65
CA PHE A 322 6.12 -3.56 4.30
C PHE A 322 7.61 -3.41 3.99
N PHE A 323 7.92 -3.18 2.72
CA PHE A 323 9.26 -2.95 2.23
C PHE A 323 9.28 -1.77 1.25
N SER A 324 10.45 -1.18 1.06
CA SER A 324 10.70 -0.16 0.04
C SER A 324 12.11 -0.30 -0.50
N ASP A 325 12.25 -0.09 -1.81
CA ASP A 325 13.54 -0.07 -2.48
C ASP A 325 13.70 1.27 -3.20
N GLN A 326 14.76 1.99 -2.86
CA GLN A 326 15.08 3.30 -3.43
C GLN A 326 16.58 3.33 -3.73
N TYR A 327 16.95 3.39 -5.00
CA TYR A 327 18.35 3.29 -5.46
C TYR A 327 18.99 1.96 -5.03
N ASP A 328 20.01 2.02 -4.19
CA ASP A 328 20.73 0.91 -3.56
C ASP A 328 20.33 0.67 -2.09
N VAL A 329 19.33 1.37 -1.62
CA VAL A 329 18.77 1.24 -0.27
C VAL A 329 17.49 0.40 -0.31
N GLY A 330 17.61 -0.83 0.17
CA GLY A 330 16.47 -1.70 0.45
C GLY A 330 16.12 -1.71 1.94
N MET A 331 14.85 -1.68 2.26
CA MET A 331 14.39 -1.74 3.65
C MET A 331 13.17 -2.62 3.84
N GLU A 332 13.08 -3.21 5.02
CA GLU A 332 11.89 -3.88 5.53
C GLU A 332 11.49 -3.27 6.89
N TYR A 333 10.21 -3.12 7.09
CA TYR A 333 9.64 -2.62 8.34
C TYR A 333 8.59 -3.59 8.87
N SER A 334 8.69 -3.92 10.15
CA SER A 334 7.67 -4.68 10.87
C SER A 334 7.21 -3.93 12.11
N GLY A 335 5.91 -3.95 12.35
CA GLY A 335 5.33 -3.36 13.55
C GLY A 335 4.22 -2.35 13.30
N PHE A 336 3.79 -1.74 14.39
CA PHE A 336 2.82 -0.66 14.40
C PHE A 336 3.17 0.30 15.54
N ALA A 337 3.82 1.42 15.20
CA ALA A 337 4.31 2.41 16.13
C ALA A 337 3.61 3.77 15.94
N PRO A 338 2.32 3.92 16.31
CA PRO A 338 1.65 5.22 16.21
C PRO A 338 2.20 6.25 17.20
N GLN A 339 2.89 5.78 18.23
CA GLN A 339 3.60 6.56 19.26
C GLN A 339 4.79 5.75 19.76
N TRP A 340 5.90 6.42 20.03
CA TRP A 340 7.12 5.85 20.61
C TRP A 340 7.81 6.88 21.51
N ASP A 341 8.70 6.40 22.38
CA ASP A 341 9.47 7.24 23.30
C ASP A 341 10.87 7.51 22.76
N GLU A 342 11.48 6.51 22.10
CA GLU A 342 12.83 6.60 21.53
C GLU A 342 13.01 5.70 20.32
N VAL A 343 14.05 5.98 19.54
CA VAL A 343 14.51 5.14 18.42
C VAL A 343 15.93 4.68 18.71
N VAL A 344 16.13 3.35 18.75
CA VAL A 344 17.43 2.72 19.00
C VAL A 344 17.98 2.19 17.69
N PHE A 345 19.24 2.49 17.41
CA PHE A 345 19.94 2.02 16.22
C PHE A 345 20.94 0.94 16.54
N ARG A 346 21.03 -0.07 15.67
CA ARG A 346 21.95 -1.20 15.73
C ARG A 346 22.64 -1.34 14.38
N GLY A 347 23.96 -1.37 14.34
CA GLY A 347 24.73 -1.50 13.11
C GLY A 347 25.30 -0.18 12.60
N ASP A 348 25.74 -0.14 11.34
CA ASP A 348 26.44 1.00 10.73
C ASP A 348 25.50 1.92 9.94
N ARG A 349 25.07 3.00 10.56
CA ARG A 349 24.24 4.03 9.90
C ARG A 349 24.97 4.80 8.80
N ALA A 350 26.29 4.93 8.91
CA ALA A 350 27.09 5.68 7.94
C ALA A 350 27.34 4.88 6.67
N GLY A 351 27.36 3.54 6.80
CA GLY A 351 27.44 2.61 5.69
C GLY A 351 26.09 2.12 5.17
N ASP A 352 24.97 2.70 5.63
CA ASP A 352 23.60 2.34 5.25
C ASP A 352 23.26 0.86 5.53
N GLU A 353 23.87 0.27 6.58
CA GLU A 353 23.63 -1.10 7.05
C GLU A 353 23.26 -1.10 8.53
N PHE A 354 21.95 -0.98 8.84
CA PHE A 354 21.49 -0.86 10.22
C PHE A 354 20.08 -1.40 10.43
N ILE A 355 19.73 -1.59 11.73
CA ILE A 355 18.37 -1.81 12.17
C ILE A 355 17.98 -0.65 13.09
N ALA A 356 16.82 -0.05 12.87
CA ALA A 356 16.19 0.92 13.76
C ALA A 356 15.03 0.26 14.50
N PHE A 357 14.94 0.46 15.81
CA PHE A 357 13.85 -0.03 16.65
C PHE A 357 13.12 1.13 17.30
N TRP A 358 11.79 1.15 17.19
CA TRP A 358 10.93 2.08 17.92
C TRP A 358 10.50 1.43 19.23
N LEU A 359 10.79 2.09 20.34
CA LEU A 359 10.47 1.62 21.69
C LEU A 359 9.34 2.46 22.30
N ARG A 360 8.46 1.79 23.02
CA ARG A 360 7.47 2.40 23.89
C ARG A 360 7.46 1.70 25.25
N ASP A 361 7.61 2.46 26.33
CA ASP A 361 7.71 1.92 27.70
C ASP A 361 8.79 0.83 27.82
N GLY A 362 9.90 0.96 27.08
CA GLY A 362 11.02 0.01 27.03
C GLY A 362 10.72 -1.29 26.27
N ARG A 363 9.67 -1.31 25.44
CA ARG A 363 9.28 -2.47 24.60
C ARG A 363 9.42 -2.11 23.13
N VAL A 364 9.91 -3.03 22.32
CA VAL A 364 9.95 -2.86 20.86
C VAL A 364 8.52 -2.93 20.30
N VAL A 365 8.07 -1.86 19.65
CA VAL A 365 6.75 -1.78 19.00
C VAL A 365 6.86 -1.83 17.48
N ALA A 366 8.04 -1.51 16.93
CA ALA A 366 8.37 -1.67 15.52
C ALA A 366 9.88 -1.78 15.32
N GLY A 367 10.29 -2.33 14.17
CA GLY A 367 11.66 -2.35 13.72
C GLY A 367 11.75 -2.18 12.20
N MET A 368 12.83 -1.57 11.74
CA MET A 368 13.17 -1.35 10.34
C MET A 368 14.61 -1.80 10.12
N ASN A 369 14.82 -2.77 9.26
CA ASN A 369 16.17 -3.10 8.77
C ASN A 369 16.40 -2.39 7.43
N VAL A 370 17.58 -1.81 7.29
CA VAL A 370 18.09 -1.15 6.08
C VAL A 370 19.33 -1.89 5.63
N ASN A 371 19.29 -2.48 4.43
CA ASN A 371 20.33 -3.31 3.82
C ASN A 371 20.85 -4.46 4.72
N VAL A 372 20.10 -4.84 5.74
CA VAL A 372 20.36 -5.99 6.64
C VAL A 372 19.24 -7.00 6.42
N TRP A 373 19.57 -8.17 5.89
CA TRP A 373 18.57 -9.15 5.48
C TRP A 373 18.44 -10.32 6.45
N ASP A 374 17.35 -11.09 6.32
CA ASP A 374 17.04 -12.29 7.11
C ASP A 374 16.86 -12.06 8.63
N VAL A 375 16.58 -10.81 9.05
CA VAL A 375 16.38 -10.43 10.47
C VAL A 375 14.91 -10.15 10.83
N ASN A 376 14.05 -10.08 9.83
CA ASN A 376 12.65 -9.66 10.03
C ASN A 376 11.88 -10.60 10.99
N ALA A 377 12.14 -11.91 10.95
CA ALA A 377 11.52 -12.86 11.86
C ALA A 377 11.91 -12.61 13.35
N ASP A 378 13.15 -12.22 13.60
CA ASP A 378 13.64 -11.90 14.95
C ASP A 378 13.03 -10.57 15.43
N VAL A 379 12.90 -9.58 14.55
CA VAL A 379 12.21 -8.30 14.83
C VAL A 379 10.75 -8.56 15.19
N GLU A 380 10.05 -9.39 14.42
CA GLU A 380 8.66 -9.75 14.73
C GLU A 380 8.54 -10.52 16.06
N ALA A 381 9.50 -11.39 16.38
CA ALA A 381 9.52 -12.13 17.65
C ALA A 381 9.68 -11.16 18.83
N LEU A 382 10.57 -10.17 18.74
CA LEU A 382 10.72 -9.12 19.75
C LEU A 382 9.41 -8.33 19.95
N ILE A 383 8.77 -7.90 18.87
CA ILE A 383 7.49 -7.18 18.94
C ILE A 383 6.42 -8.04 19.60
N ARG A 384 6.31 -9.31 19.22
CA ARG A 384 5.30 -10.23 19.77
C ARG A 384 5.56 -10.61 21.24
N SER A 385 6.83 -10.69 21.66
CA SER A 385 7.17 -10.99 23.04
C SER A 385 6.61 -9.94 23.99
N GLY A 386 6.58 -8.67 23.56
CA GLY A 386 6.24 -7.53 24.39
C GLY A 386 7.14 -7.41 25.62
N ALA A 387 8.31 -8.06 25.62
CA ALA A 387 9.28 -7.97 26.71
C ALA A 387 9.91 -6.57 26.75
N LYS A 388 10.31 -6.14 27.96
CA LYS A 388 11.19 -4.98 28.07
C LYS A 388 12.59 -5.38 27.70
N VAL A 389 13.24 -4.54 26.92
CA VAL A 389 14.61 -4.75 26.45
C VAL A 389 15.56 -3.71 27.05
N GLU A 390 16.79 -4.14 27.32
CA GLU A 390 17.86 -3.21 27.68
C GLU A 390 18.39 -2.55 26.40
N VAL A 391 18.38 -1.21 26.36
CA VAL A 391 18.73 -0.43 25.16
C VAL A 391 20.14 -0.73 24.67
N ASP A 392 21.11 -0.84 25.58
CA ASP A 392 22.52 -1.14 25.22
C ASP A 392 22.63 -2.52 24.56
N ALA A 393 21.89 -3.52 25.05
CA ALA A 393 21.88 -4.86 24.48
C ALA A 393 21.16 -4.89 23.11
N LEU A 394 20.10 -4.09 22.94
CA LEU A 394 19.40 -3.97 21.67
C LEU A 394 20.28 -3.30 20.61
N ALA A 395 21.09 -2.31 21.00
CA ALA A 395 21.98 -1.57 20.10
C ALA A 395 23.23 -2.36 19.72
N ASP A 396 23.66 -3.33 20.55
CA ASP A 396 24.91 -4.09 20.33
C ASP A 396 24.74 -5.18 19.27
N PRO A 397 25.41 -5.09 18.09
CA PRO A 397 25.32 -6.08 17.03
C PRO A 397 25.86 -7.47 17.41
N ASP A 398 26.66 -7.58 18.46
CA ASP A 398 27.20 -8.86 18.93
C ASP A 398 26.19 -9.64 19.81
N VAL A 399 25.12 -9.00 20.28
CA VAL A 399 24.06 -9.64 21.08
C VAL A 399 22.98 -10.16 20.14
N PRO A 400 22.70 -11.48 20.03
CA PRO A 400 21.65 -11.99 19.16
C PRO A 400 20.27 -11.47 19.55
N LEU A 401 19.45 -10.97 18.58
CA LEU A 401 18.11 -10.47 18.83
C LEU A 401 17.20 -11.51 19.49
N THR A 402 17.39 -12.79 19.17
CA THR A 402 16.65 -13.92 19.74
C THR A 402 16.85 -14.09 21.24
N THR A 403 17.91 -13.50 21.81
CA THR A 403 18.17 -13.56 23.28
C THR A 403 17.47 -12.44 24.04
N LEU A 404 16.87 -11.49 23.35
CA LEU A 404 16.21 -10.31 23.93
C LEU A 404 14.67 -10.49 24.03
N CYS A 405 14.14 -11.66 23.61
CA CYS A 405 12.69 -11.96 23.63
C CYS A 405 12.24 -12.45 25.02
#